data_0844c4e22fba8a195b58533f16fae291
#
_entry.id   0844c4e22fba8a195b58533f16fae291
#
_cell.length_a   1.000
_cell.length_b   1.000
_cell.length_c   1.000
_cell.angle_alpha   90.00
_cell.angle_beta   90.00
_cell.angle_gamma   90.00
#
_symmetry.space_group_name_H-M   'P 1'
#
loop_
_entity.id
_entity.type
_entity.pdbx_description
1 polymer ?
#
loop_
_entity_poly.entity_id
_entity_poly.type
_entity_poly.pdbx_seq_one_letter_code
_entity_poly.pdbx_strand_id
1 'polypeptide(L)'
;MTAPKPAGRDPAGDVRQFTVDAEDDGIRLDRWCKRHLPDTSFNIVSRWARTGQMRVDGKRALPGDRVEAGQQIRVPPADSALPASTRPRAERAPLSDAQIAYAQAMVIHRDAQAIVLNKPPGLATQGGTATREHVDGLLDALSFDRDDRPKLVHRLDKDTSGALLIARSPRAAAFFSRHFSGRSARKVYWALVVGVPDIADGLIDLPLAKQPGSGGEKMHVDEEKGQPARSRYRVIERAGNRAAWVELQPQTGRTHQLRVHMAAIGHPIVGDGKYGGQEAFLTGGISRKMHLHARRIRIDHPDGGKLDVTAELPAHIAESIEMLGFDIAKGDMPFDAGPPPATREQKKAKARAHAKQFRKERRGERRGRGEK
;
A
#
# COMPACT_ATOMS: atom_id res chain seq x y z
N MET A 1 -34.11 30.84 33.78
CA MET A 1 -33.43 29.90 32.84
C MET A 1 -33.52 30.51 31.47
N THR A 2 -32.52 31.24 31.07
CA THR A 2 -32.46 32.02 29.83
C THR A 2 -31.59 31.22 28.83
N ALA A 3 -32.20 30.87 27.69
CA ALA A 3 -31.51 30.22 26.59
C ALA A 3 -30.40 31.14 26.02
N PRO A 4 -29.24 30.59 25.60
CA PRO A 4 -28.21 31.40 24.97
C PRO A 4 -28.66 31.86 23.57
N LYS A 5 -28.47 33.15 23.34
CA LYS A 5 -28.75 33.88 22.11
C LYS A 5 -27.86 33.36 20.96
N PRO A 6 -28.36 33.10 19.77
CA PRO A 6 -27.51 32.73 18.65
C PRO A 6 -26.65 33.93 18.24
N ALA A 7 -25.34 33.69 18.12
CA ALA A 7 -24.38 34.67 17.64
C ALA A 7 -24.71 35.10 16.20
N GLY A 8 -24.56 36.40 15.94
CA GLY A 8 -24.97 37.10 14.76
C GLY A 8 -24.43 36.54 13.45
N ARG A 9 -25.25 36.59 12.43
CA ARG A 9 -24.86 36.41 11.02
C ARG A 9 -24.03 37.64 10.62
N ASP A 10 -22.75 37.40 10.30
CA ASP A 10 -21.95 38.36 9.56
C ASP A 10 -22.00 38.10 8.04
N PRO A 11 -21.86 39.15 7.21
CA PRO A 11 -22.18 39.09 5.79
C PRO A 11 -21.14 38.27 5.00
N ALA A 12 -21.57 37.82 3.83
CA ALA A 12 -20.81 37.07 2.83
C ALA A 12 -19.38 37.61 2.67
N GLY A 13 -18.39 36.81 3.05
CA GLY A 13 -16.98 37.13 2.84
C GLY A 13 -16.02 36.74 3.94
N ASP A 14 -16.49 36.44 5.16
CA ASP A 14 -15.59 36.21 6.30
C ASP A 14 -15.10 34.76 6.44
N VAL A 15 -13.82 34.68 6.76
CA VAL A 15 -13.12 33.43 7.05
C VAL A 15 -13.71 32.79 8.30
N ARG A 16 -14.17 31.54 8.18
CA ARG A 16 -14.74 30.80 9.31
C ARG A 16 -13.65 30.24 10.22
N GLN A 17 -13.85 30.36 11.52
CA GLN A 17 -12.96 29.81 12.54
C GLN A 17 -13.72 28.85 13.44
N PHE A 18 -13.09 27.73 13.79
CA PHE A 18 -13.65 26.69 14.63
C PHE A 18 -12.62 26.29 15.67
N THR A 19 -13.06 26.03 16.90
CA THR A 19 -12.24 25.42 17.94
C THR A 19 -12.46 23.92 17.92
N VAL A 20 -11.41 23.13 18.01
CA VAL A 20 -11.48 21.67 18.11
C VAL A 20 -11.98 21.30 19.50
N ASP A 21 -13.08 20.56 19.57
CA ASP A 21 -13.67 20.07 20.81
C ASP A 21 -12.88 18.90 21.39
N ALA A 22 -13.02 18.65 22.69
CA ALA A 22 -12.35 17.53 23.38
C ALA A 22 -12.69 16.15 22.77
N GLU A 23 -13.89 15.99 22.22
CA GLU A 23 -14.32 14.76 21.55
C GLU A 23 -13.61 14.49 20.21
N ASP A 24 -13.02 15.52 19.63
CA ASP A 24 -12.30 15.45 18.36
C ASP A 24 -10.77 15.43 18.55
N ASP A 25 -10.31 15.29 19.77
CA ASP A 25 -8.88 15.20 20.05
C ASP A 25 -8.21 14.06 19.28
N GLY A 26 -7.11 14.37 18.58
CA GLY A 26 -6.36 13.43 17.78
C GLY A 26 -7.03 12.99 16.46
N ILE A 27 -8.21 13.55 16.11
CA ILE A 27 -8.87 13.26 14.82
C ILE A 27 -8.07 13.84 13.63
N ARG A 28 -8.15 13.21 12.48
CA ARG A 28 -7.54 13.78 11.25
C ARG A 28 -8.37 14.96 10.76
N LEU A 29 -7.69 15.99 10.28
CA LEU A 29 -8.31 17.23 9.77
C LEU A 29 -9.36 16.98 8.67
N ASP A 30 -9.12 16.03 7.76
CA ASP A 30 -10.09 15.67 6.72
C ASP A 30 -11.37 15.02 7.30
N ARG A 31 -11.24 14.27 8.37
CA ARG A 31 -12.39 13.67 9.08
C ARG A 31 -13.11 14.69 9.95
N TRP A 32 -12.36 15.58 10.60
CA TRP A 32 -12.92 16.70 11.31
C TRP A 32 -13.78 17.57 10.36
N CYS A 33 -13.24 17.93 9.20
CA CYS A 33 -13.99 18.65 8.17
C CYS A 33 -15.26 17.92 7.73
N LYS A 34 -15.20 16.61 7.54
CA LYS A 34 -16.37 15.82 7.18
C LYS A 34 -17.46 15.83 8.26
N ARG A 35 -17.08 15.93 9.54
CA ARG A 35 -18.00 15.97 10.70
C ARG A 35 -18.65 17.33 10.84
N HIS A 36 -17.84 18.41 10.80
CA HIS A 36 -18.28 19.77 11.09
C HIS A 36 -18.64 20.61 9.86
N LEU A 37 -18.24 20.16 8.68
CA LEU A 37 -18.50 20.80 7.38
C LEU A 37 -19.07 19.78 6.39
N PRO A 38 -20.26 19.22 6.66
CA PRO A 38 -20.79 18.09 5.91
C PRO A 38 -20.99 18.40 4.41
N ASP A 39 -21.27 19.66 4.08
CA ASP A 39 -21.45 20.12 2.71
C ASP A 39 -20.17 20.36 1.93
N THR A 40 -19.01 20.16 2.59
CA THR A 40 -17.70 20.39 1.98
C THR A 40 -17.08 19.06 1.54
N SER A 41 -16.90 18.87 0.24
CA SER A 41 -16.28 17.64 -0.30
C SER A 41 -14.79 17.55 0.07
N PHE A 42 -14.26 16.31 0.14
CA PHE A 42 -12.83 16.06 0.37
C PHE A 42 -11.92 16.79 -0.64
N ASN A 43 -12.36 16.92 -1.90
CA ASN A 43 -11.60 17.63 -2.94
C ASN A 43 -11.47 19.13 -2.62
N ILE A 44 -12.50 19.72 -2.04
CA ILE A 44 -12.49 21.13 -1.59
C ILE A 44 -11.54 21.27 -0.42
N VAL A 45 -11.64 20.40 0.60
CA VAL A 45 -10.73 20.38 1.77
C VAL A 45 -9.28 20.23 1.31
N SER A 46 -9.00 19.32 0.40
CA SER A 46 -7.67 19.11 -0.17
C SER A 46 -7.15 20.31 -0.95
N ARG A 47 -8.04 21.00 -1.67
CA ARG A 47 -7.70 22.25 -2.38
C ARG A 47 -7.35 23.36 -1.39
N TRP A 48 -8.18 23.58 -0.36
CA TRP A 48 -7.93 24.60 0.66
C TRP A 48 -6.61 24.37 1.41
N ALA A 49 -6.31 23.11 1.76
CA ALA A 49 -5.03 22.74 2.37
C ALA A 49 -3.84 23.03 1.43
N ARG A 50 -3.95 22.60 0.15
CA ARG A 50 -2.91 22.79 -0.85
C ARG A 50 -2.67 24.27 -1.15
N THR A 51 -3.69 25.10 -1.20
CA THR A 51 -3.59 26.55 -1.46
C THR A 51 -3.27 27.36 -0.21
N GLY A 52 -3.18 26.72 0.99
CA GLY A 52 -2.90 27.38 2.26
C GLY A 52 -4.06 28.21 2.81
N GLN A 53 -5.25 28.03 2.27
CA GLN A 53 -6.48 28.67 2.75
C GLN A 53 -7.01 28.02 4.04
N MET A 54 -6.69 26.72 4.26
CA MET A 54 -6.96 26.03 5.52
C MET A 54 -5.74 26.08 6.43
N ARG A 55 -5.95 26.47 7.69
CA ARG A 55 -4.88 26.59 8.67
C ARG A 55 -5.33 26.04 10.02
N VAL A 56 -4.38 25.50 10.79
CA VAL A 56 -4.55 25.11 12.20
C VAL A 56 -3.56 25.93 13.02
N ASP A 57 -4.05 26.68 14.00
CA ASP A 57 -3.28 27.65 14.80
C ASP A 57 -2.42 28.59 13.92
N GLY A 58 -2.99 29.09 12.84
CA GLY A 58 -2.32 29.97 11.89
C GLY A 58 -1.31 29.28 10.96
N LYS A 59 -0.94 28.02 11.19
CA LYS A 59 -0.01 27.23 10.37
C LYS A 59 -0.72 26.51 9.24
N ARG A 60 -0.02 26.31 8.14
CA ARG A 60 -0.54 25.51 7.01
C ARG A 60 -0.70 24.06 7.43
N ALA A 61 -1.86 23.47 7.17
CA ALA A 61 -2.17 22.09 7.55
C ALA A 61 -2.52 21.25 6.32
N LEU A 62 -2.18 19.97 6.38
CA LEU A 62 -2.52 18.97 5.38
C LEU A 62 -3.79 18.20 5.81
N PRO A 63 -4.59 17.67 4.87
CA PRO A 63 -5.81 16.92 5.21
C PRO A 63 -5.56 15.73 6.16
N GLY A 64 -4.35 15.16 6.11
CA GLY A 64 -3.95 14.03 6.94
C GLY A 64 -3.43 14.36 8.32
N ASP A 65 -3.19 15.65 8.62
CA ASP A 65 -2.69 16.08 9.93
C ASP A 65 -3.74 15.82 11.01
N ARG A 66 -3.26 15.54 12.21
CA ARG A 66 -4.14 15.37 13.38
C ARG A 66 -4.30 16.70 14.08
N VAL A 67 -5.52 16.98 14.51
CA VAL A 67 -5.86 18.16 15.29
C VAL A 67 -6.03 17.77 16.76
N GLU A 68 -5.72 18.70 17.66
CA GLU A 68 -5.77 18.53 19.11
C GLU A 68 -6.88 19.42 19.69
N ALA A 69 -7.46 19.01 20.81
CA ALA A 69 -8.48 19.79 21.51
C ALA A 69 -7.97 21.20 21.82
N GLY A 70 -8.80 22.20 21.58
CA GLY A 70 -8.47 23.62 21.78
C GLY A 70 -7.80 24.31 20.60
N GLN A 71 -7.30 23.58 19.61
CA GLN A 71 -6.71 24.18 18.40
C GLN A 71 -7.76 24.95 17.58
N GLN A 72 -7.30 26.03 16.92
CA GLN A 72 -8.13 26.86 16.05
C GLN A 72 -7.99 26.44 14.58
N ILE A 73 -9.08 25.96 13.99
CA ILE A 73 -9.13 25.64 12.56
C ILE A 73 -9.75 26.82 11.81
N ARG A 74 -8.99 27.38 10.88
CA ARG A 74 -9.44 28.42 9.95
C ARG A 74 -9.74 27.83 8.60
N VAL A 75 -10.94 28.08 8.05
CA VAL A 75 -11.38 27.65 6.72
C VAL A 75 -11.96 28.82 5.92
N PRO A 76 -11.95 28.76 4.58
CA PRO A 76 -12.55 29.80 3.75
C PRO A 76 -14.07 29.98 4.01
N PRO A 77 -14.65 31.09 3.54
CA PRO A 77 -16.09 31.32 3.58
C PRO A 77 -16.90 30.17 2.95
N ALA A 78 -18.17 30.04 3.36
CA ALA A 78 -19.04 28.98 2.85
C ALA A 78 -19.23 29.07 1.31
N ASP A 79 -19.34 30.29 0.77
CA ASP A 79 -19.55 30.55 -0.65
C ASP A 79 -18.33 30.26 -1.54
N SER A 80 -17.14 30.13 -0.95
CA SER A 80 -15.94 29.64 -1.67
C SER A 80 -15.94 28.13 -1.88
N ALA A 81 -16.81 27.41 -1.20
CA ALA A 81 -17.17 26.05 -1.53
C ALA A 81 -18.14 26.11 -2.72
N LEU A 82 -17.66 25.82 -3.93
CA LEU A 82 -18.58 25.45 -5.00
C LEU A 82 -19.54 24.42 -4.41
N PRO A 83 -20.88 24.55 -4.64
CA PRO A 83 -21.83 23.63 -4.06
C PRO A 83 -21.28 22.24 -4.24
N ALA A 84 -21.16 21.49 -3.15
CA ALA A 84 -20.90 20.08 -3.25
C ALA A 84 -21.91 19.63 -4.29
N SER A 85 -21.43 19.19 -5.44
CA SER A 85 -22.37 18.64 -6.40
C SER A 85 -23.06 17.57 -5.58
N THR A 86 -24.27 17.82 -5.19
CA THR A 86 -25.26 16.85 -4.76
C THR A 86 -25.59 16.01 -5.99
N ARG A 87 -24.54 15.49 -6.62
CA ARG A 87 -24.72 14.30 -7.42
C ARG A 87 -25.16 13.28 -6.41
N PRO A 88 -26.41 12.85 -6.45
CA PRO A 88 -26.84 11.69 -5.69
C PRO A 88 -25.74 10.68 -5.97
N ARG A 89 -25.18 10.08 -4.91
CA ARG A 89 -24.16 9.05 -5.06
C ARG A 89 -24.73 8.10 -6.09
N ALA A 90 -24.19 8.20 -7.33
CA ALA A 90 -24.77 7.52 -8.47
C ALA A 90 -25.02 6.10 -8.00
N GLU A 91 -26.30 5.67 -8.01
CA GLU A 91 -26.65 4.32 -7.66
C GLU A 91 -25.76 3.44 -8.51
N ARG A 92 -24.96 2.61 -7.85
CA ARG A 92 -24.08 1.73 -8.57
C ARG A 92 -24.95 0.82 -9.40
N ALA A 93 -24.65 0.72 -10.67
CA ALA A 93 -25.32 -0.26 -11.50
C ALA A 93 -25.22 -1.64 -10.83
N PRO A 94 -26.30 -2.40 -10.77
CA PRO A 94 -26.28 -3.74 -10.22
C PRO A 94 -25.22 -4.59 -10.94
N LEU A 95 -24.54 -5.43 -10.20
CA LEU A 95 -23.57 -6.36 -10.78
C LEU A 95 -24.29 -7.43 -11.59
N SER A 96 -23.71 -7.81 -12.71
CA SER A 96 -24.17 -8.98 -13.47
C SER A 96 -23.88 -10.28 -12.73
N ASP A 97 -24.59 -11.36 -13.04
CA ASP A 97 -24.36 -12.69 -12.47
C ASP A 97 -22.93 -13.15 -12.70
N ALA A 98 -22.36 -12.84 -13.88
CA ALA A 98 -20.97 -13.15 -14.19
C ALA A 98 -19.97 -12.42 -13.27
N GLN A 99 -20.24 -11.14 -12.95
CA GLN A 99 -19.41 -10.37 -12.03
C GLN A 99 -19.53 -10.88 -10.59
N ILE A 100 -20.74 -11.29 -10.19
CA ILE A 100 -20.98 -11.90 -8.87
C ILE A 100 -20.21 -13.22 -8.77
N ALA A 101 -20.37 -14.11 -9.74
CA ALA A 101 -19.68 -15.39 -9.77
C ALA A 101 -18.16 -15.21 -9.79
N TYR A 102 -17.64 -14.27 -10.57
CA TYR A 102 -16.22 -13.94 -10.64
C TYR A 102 -15.68 -13.43 -9.29
N ALA A 103 -16.41 -12.52 -8.62
CA ALA A 103 -16.00 -12.01 -7.33
C ALA A 103 -15.97 -13.10 -6.24
N GLN A 104 -17.00 -13.95 -6.24
CA GLN A 104 -17.14 -15.04 -5.27
C GLN A 104 -16.12 -16.16 -5.50
N ALA A 105 -15.73 -16.44 -6.74
CA ALA A 105 -14.70 -17.41 -7.07
C ALA A 105 -13.30 -17.03 -6.53
N MET A 106 -13.05 -15.76 -6.26
CA MET A 106 -11.80 -15.31 -5.65
C MET A 106 -11.71 -15.57 -4.13
N VAL A 107 -12.83 -15.94 -3.46
CA VAL A 107 -12.87 -16.08 -1.99
C VAL A 107 -12.14 -17.32 -1.56
N ILE A 108 -11.10 -17.17 -0.75
CA ILE A 108 -10.34 -18.28 -0.15
C ILE A 108 -10.55 -18.40 1.36
N HIS A 109 -11.12 -17.38 1.99
CA HIS A 109 -11.55 -17.42 3.40
C HIS A 109 -12.73 -16.47 3.60
N ARG A 110 -13.68 -16.89 4.44
CA ARG A 110 -14.82 -16.08 4.89
C ARG A 110 -15.21 -16.45 6.30
N ASP A 111 -15.33 -15.44 7.16
CA ASP A 111 -15.90 -15.56 8.52
C ASP A 111 -16.84 -14.39 8.83
N ALA A 112 -17.18 -14.18 10.09
CA ALA A 112 -18.07 -13.10 10.51
C ALA A 112 -17.51 -11.69 10.29
N GLN A 113 -16.19 -11.50 10.29
CA GLN A 113 -15.53 -10.19 10.27
C GLN A 113 -14.73 -9.94 8.99
N ALA A 114 -14.29 -11.01 8.34
CA ALA A 114 -13.31 -10.96 7.26
C ALA A 114 -13.70 -11.79 6.04
N ILE A 115 -13.25 -11.33 4.89
CA ILE A 115 -13.14 -12.10 3.65
C ILE A 115 -11.72 -11.96 3.16
N VAL A 116 -11.07 -13.04 2.74
CA VAL A 116 -9.79 -12.98 2.04
C VAL A 116 -9.99 -13.48 0.62
N LEU A 117 -9.56 -12.68 -0.34
CA LEU A 117 -9.57 -13.02 -1.75
C LEU A 117 -8.19 -13.49 -2.20
N ASN A 118 -8.13 -14.47 -3.07
CA ASN A 118 -6.97 -14.70 -3.94
C ASN A 118 -7.13 -13.80 -5.20
N LYS A 119 -6.68 -12.55 -5.10
CA LYS A 119 -6.83 -11.59 -6.18
C LYS A 119 -5.98 -12.02 -7.39
N PRO A 120 -6.54 -12.16 -8.59
CA PRO A 120 -5.76 -12.46 -9.79
C PRO A 120 -4.85 -11.28 -10.19
N PRO A 121 -3.76 -11.54 -10.94
CA PRO A 121 -2.99 -10.48 -11.56
C PRO A 121 -3.82 -9.76 -12.65
N GLY A 122 -3.58 -8.47 -12.85
CA GLY A 122 -4.31 -7.65 -13.82
C GLY A 122 -5.58 -7.00 -13.29
N LEU A 123 -6.15 -7.44 -12.15
CA LEU A 123 -7.29 -6.82 -11.50
C LEU A 123 -6.81 -5.75 -10.51
N ALA A 124 -7.23 -4.51 -10.69
CA ALA A 124 -6.91 -3.43 -9.74
C ALA A 124 -7.69 -3.59 -8.43
N THR A 125 -7.10 -3.15 -7.30
CA THR A 125 -7.82 -3.15 -6.02
C THR A 125 -8.86 -2.04 -5.97
N GLN A 126 -8.52 -0.85 -6.46
CA GLN A 126 -9.41 0.32 -6.49
C GLN A 126 -9.45 0.92 -7.89
N GLY A 127 -10.58 1.53 -8.23
CA GLY A 127 -10.75 2.24 -9.49
C GLY A 127 -9.86 3.50 -9.57
N GLY A 128 -9.47 3.83 -10.79
CA GLY A 128 -8.78 5.06 -11.18
C GLY A 128 -9.37 5.58 -12.50
N THR A 129 -8.84 6.68 -13.00
CA THR A 129 -9.39 7.42 -14.15
C THR A 129 -9.62 6.57 -15.42
N ALA A 130 -8.93 5.43 -15.55
CA ALA A 130 -9.02 4.53 -16.72
C ALA A 130 -9.31 3.06 -16.35
N THR A 131 -9.71 2.76 -15.10
CA THR A 131 -9.89 1.38 -14.62
C THR A 131 -11.38 1.08 -14.50
N ARG A 132 -11.92 0.26 -15.41
CA ARG A 132 -13.35 -0.13 -15.42
C ARG A 132 -13.65 -1.22 -14.40
N GLU A 133 -12.77 -2.23 -14.29
CA GLU A 133 -12.94 -3.35 -13.37
C GLU A 133 -11.92 -3.32 -12.24
N HIS A 134 -12.40 -3.38 -11.02
CA HIS A 134 -11.56 -3.37 -9.82
C HIS A 134 -12.30 -4.02 -8.64
N VAL A 135 -11.56 -4.52 -7.66
CA VAL A 135 -12.14 -5.23 -6.51
C VAL A 135 -13.16 -4.36 -5.76
N ASP A 136 -12.87 -3.06 -5.57
CA ASP A 136 -13.84 -2.17 -4.89
C ASP A 136 -15.18 -2.08 -5.63
N GLY A 137 -15.19 -2.19 -6.96
CA GLY A 137 -16.43 -2.26 -7.76
C GLY A 137 -17.21 -3.54 -7.54
N LEU A 138 -16.55 -4.63 -7.19
CA LEU A 138 -17.14 -5.96 -7.00
C LEU A 138 -17.54 -6.27 -5.55
N LEU A 139 -17.30 -5.35 -4.59
CA LEU A 139 -17.55 -5.63 -3.17
C LEU A 139 -19.01 -5.93 -2.84
N ASP A 140 -19.95 -5.41 -3.62
CA ASP A 140 -21.39 -5.66 -3.39
C ASP A 140 -21.70 -7.16 -3.58
N ALA A 141 -21.01 -7.88 -4.48
CA ALA A 141 -21.10 -9.33 -4.66
C ALA A 141 -20.60 -10.14 -3.45
N LEU A 142 -19.85 -9.52 -2.54
CA LEU A 142 -19.24 -10.14 -1.37
C LEU A 142 -19.97 -9.80 -0.07
N SER A 143 -21.15 -9.19 -0.12
CA SER A 143 -21.99 -8.93 1.06
C SER A 143 -22.56 -10.22 1.64
N PHE A 144 -22.86 -11.20 0.77
CA PHE A 144 -23.47 -12.48 1.12
C PHE A 144 -24.73 -12.32 1.98
N ASP A 145 -24.62 -12.71 3.25
CA ASP A 145 -25.67 -12.75 4.26
C ASP A 145 -25.83 -11.43 5.05
N ARG A 146 -25.20 -10.34 4.59
CA ARG A 146 -25.19 -9.05 5.31
C ARG A 146 -25.66 -7.90 4.45
N ASP A 147 -26.32 -6.94 5.08
CA ASP A 147 -26.71 -5.66 4.46
C ASP A 147 -25.52 -4.71 4.34
N ASP A 148 -24.54 -4.84 5.24
CA ASP A 148 -23.33 -4.05 5.22
C ASP A 148 -22.45 -4.39 4.00
N ARG A 149 -22.14 -3.39 3.20
CA ARG A 149 -21.17 -3.54 2.11
C ARG A 149 -19.76 -3.76 2.67
N PRO A 150 -19.04 -4.81 2.25
CA PRO A 150 -17.65 -5.04 2.63
C PRO A 150 -16.74 -3.86 2.28
N LYS A 151 -15.62 -3.71 2.99
CA LYS A 151 -14.72 -2.56 2.90
C LYS A 151 -13.28 -2.99 2.70
N LEU A 152 -12.59 -2.34 1.77
CA LEU A 152 -11.15 -2.49 1.62
C LEU A 152 -10.42 -1.91 2.84
N VAL A 153 -9.45 -2.63 3.36
CA VAL A 153 -8.60 -2.23 4.50
C VAL A 153 -7.13 -2.06 4.10
N HIS A 154 -6.73 -2.64 2.98
CA HIS A 154 -5.45 -2.45 2.32
C HIS A 154 -5.59 -2.63 0.81
N ARG A 155 -4.48 -2.54 0.09
CA ARG A 155 -4.46 -2.71 -1.36
C ARG A 155 -3.28 -3.54 -1.83
N LEU A 156 -3.47 -4.22 -2.95
CA LEU A 156 -2.43 -4.79 -3.79
C LEU A 156 -2.36 -4.00 -5.11
N ASP A 157 -1.20 -3.96 -5.73
CA ASP A 157 -1.04 -3.37 -7.06
C ASP A 157 -1.84 -4.17 -8.10
N LYS A 158 -2.17 -3.57 -9.24
CA LYS A 158 -2.96 -4.19 -10.30
C LYS A 158 -2.41 -5.57 -10.70
N ASP A 159 -1.10 -5.64 -10.95
CA ASP A 159 -0.45 -6.85 -11.45
C ASP A 159 0.08 -7.78 -10.33
N THR A 160 0.01 -7.37 -9.07
CA THR A 160 0.28 -8.23 -7.91
C THR A 160 -0.93 -9.10 -7.62
N SER A 161 -0.73 -10.41 -7.57
CA SER A 161 -1.76 -11.39 -7.19
C SER A 161 -1.73 -11.74 -5.71
N GLY A 162 -2.74 -12.49 -5.23
CA GLY A 162 -2.74 -13.15 -3.93
C GLY A 162 -3.63 -12.55 -2.87
N ALA A 163 -3.32 -12.82 -1.61
CA ALA A 163 -4.17 -12.56 -0.46
C ALA A 163 -4.51 -11.08 -0.26
N LEU A 164 -5.77 -10.73 -0.46
CA LEU A 164 -6.34 -9.41 -0.23
C LEU A 164 -7.44 -9.50 0.82
N LEU A 165 -7.21 -8.90 2.00
CA LEU A 165 -8.15 -8.88 3.11
C LEU A 165 -9.20 -7.78 2.93
N ILE A 166 -10.45 -8.15 3.14
CA ILE A 166 -11.62 -7.29 3.07
C ILE A 166 -12.38 -7.42 4.40
N ALA A 167 -12.80 -6.31 4.97
CA ALA A 167 -13.61 -6.29 6.19
C ALA A 167 -15.10 -6.37 5.84
N ARG A 168 -15.86 -7.14 6.61
CA ARG A 168 -17.30 -7.36 6.40
C ARG A 168 -18.19 -6.31 7.09
N SER A 169 -17.63 -5.47 7.96
CA SER A 169 -18.36 -4.43 8.67
C SER A 169 -17.52 -3.17 8.87
N PRO A 170 -18.13 -2.01 9.17
CA PRO A 170 -17.38 -0.79 9.54
C PRO A 170 -16.47 -0.97 10.75
N ARG A 171 -16.90 -1.74 11.76
CA ARG A 171 -16.12 -2.06 12.97
C ARG A 171 -14.90 -2.91 12.63
N ALA A 172 -15.08 -3.97 11.85
CA ALA A 172 -13.99 -4.81 11.38
C ALA A 172 -13.01 -4.00 10.51
N ALA A 173 -13.51 -3.11 9.64
CA ALA A 173 -12.66 -2.24 8.81
C ALA A 173 -11.79 -1.30 9.65
N ALA A 174 -12.34 -0.70 10.70
CA ALA A 174 -11.58 0.15 11.62
C ALA A 174 -10.51 -0.66 12.37
N PHE A 175 -10.84 -1.89 12.82
CA PHE A 175 -9.91 -2.80 13.49
C PHE A 175 -8.74 -3.17 12.56
N PHE A 176 -9.01 -3.76 11.41
CA PHE A 176 -7.96 -4.19 10.48
C PHE A 176 -7.11 -3.02 9.95
N SER A 177 -7.73 -1.87 9.63
CA SER A 177 -6.98 -0.69 9.17
C SER A 177 -5.98 -0.20 10.22
N ARG A 178 -6.32 -0.30 11.50
CA ARG A 178 -5.44 0.03 12.62
C ARG A 178 -4.24 -0.90 12.68
N HIS A 179 -4.47 -2.21 12.53
CA HIS A 179 -3.43 -3.23 12.54
C HIS A 179 -2.49 -3.13 11.33
N PHE A 180 -3.01 -2.81 10.14
CA PHE A 180 -2.17 -2.51 8.97
C PHE A 180 -1.32 -1.26 9.17
N SER A 181 -1.87 -0.19 9.76
CA SER A 181 -1.14 1.04 10.06
C SER A 181 -0.12 0.86 11.19
N GLY A 182 -0.48 0.08 12.23
CA GLY A 182 0.36 -0.25 13.38
C GLY A 182 1.45 -1.29 13.08
N ARG A 183 1.51 -1.82 11.86
CA ARG A 183 2.50 -2.83 11.40
C ARG A 183 2.43 -4.17 12.13
N SER A 184 1.32 -4.50 12.79
CA SER A 184 1.10 -5.81 13.41
C SER A 184 0.64 -6.87 12.40
N ALA A 185 0.14 -6.46 11.25
CA ALA A 185 -0.16 -7.36 10.14
C ALA A 185 1.13 -7.86 9.48
N ARG A 186 1.35 -9.17 9.52
CA ARG A 186 2.46 -9.83 8.81
C ARG A 186 2.00 -10.24 7.42
N LYS A 187 2.79 -9.89 6.42
CA LYS A 187 2.54 -10.15 4.99
C LYS A 187 3.76 -10.83 4.41
N VAL A 188 3.54 -11.96 3.77
CA VAL A 188 4.57 -12.68 3.01
C VAL A 188 4.23 -12.61 1.55
N TYR A 189 5.18 -12.21 0.74
CA TYR A 189 5.10 -12.23 -0.71
C TYR A 189 6.16 -13.19 -1.25
N TRP A 190 5.82 -13.89 -2.31
CA TRP A 190 6.77 -14.63 -3.12
C TRP A 190 7.00 -13.89 -4.43
N ALA A 191 8.25 -13.85 -4.86
CA ALA A 191 8.62 -13.26 -6.13
C ALA A 191 9.72 -14.03 -6.81
N LEU A 192 9.70 -14.06 -8.15
CA LEU A 192 10.88 -14.36 -8.93
C LEU A 192 11.60 -13.06 -9.26
N VAL A 193 12.90 -13.03 -9.07
CA VAL A 193 13.76 -11.88 -9.36
C VAL A 193 14.85 -12.24 -10.35
N VAL A 194 15.28 -11.26 -11.13
CA VAL A 194 16.38 -11.42 -12.07
C VAL A 194 17.71 -11.43 -11.31
N GLY A 195 18.57 -12.37 -11.65
CA GLY A 195 19.83 -12.58 -10.93
C GLY A 195 19.61 -13.17 -9.55
N VAL A 196 20.66 -13.19 -8.78
CA VAL A 196 20.66 -13.75 -7.41
C VAL A 196 21.25 -12.72 -6.46
N PRO A 197 20.49 -12.25 -5.44
CA PRO A 197 21.02 -11.34 -4.43
C PRO A 197 22.27 -11.92 -3.74
N ASP A 198 23.31 -11.11 -3.59
CA ASP A 198 24.55 -11.52 -2.91
C ASP A 198 24.33 -11.91 -1.44
N ILE A 199 23.32 -11.33 -0.80
CA ILE A 199 22.91 -11.59 0.57
C ILE A 199 21.65 -12.46 0.54
N ALA A 200 21.72 -13.65 1.12
CA ALA A 200 20.61 -14.59 1.09
C ALA A 200 19.42 -14.16 1.97
N ASP A 201 19.65 -13.39 3.03
CA ASP A 201 18.62 -12.81 3.91
C ASP A 201 19.03 -11.37 4.25
N GLY A 202 18.31 -10.40 3.73
CA GLY A 202 18.68 -9.00 3.82
C GLY A 202 17.51 -8.09 4.17
N LEU A 203 17.83 -6.91 4.65
CA LEU A 203 16.89 -5.81 4.89
C LEU A 203 17.22 -4.68 3.92
N ILE A 204 16.20 -4.24 3.17
CA ILE A 204 16.25 -3.05 2.32
C ILE A 204 15.55 -1.94 3.08
N ASP A 205 16.32 -0.91 3.45
CA ASP A 205 15.83 0.29 4.16
C ASP A 205 16.12 1.51 3.27
N LEU A 206 15.22 1.76 2.32
CA LEU A 206 15.37 2.82 1.32
C LEU A 206 14.07 3.62 1.25
N PRO A 207 14.07 4.92 1.59
CA PRO A 207 12.88 5.75 1.56
C PRO A 207 12.38 5.98 0.14
N LEU A 208 11.05 6.07 -0.02
CA LEU A 208 10.39 6.14 -1.31
C LEU A 208 9.57 7.42 -1.48
N ALA A 209 9.69 8.05 -2.65
CA ALA A 209 8.90 9.18 -3.08
C ALA A 209 8.22 8.93 -4.43
N LYS A 210 7.20 9.73 -4.74
CA LYS A 210 6.61 9.75 -6.09
C LYS A 210 7.56 10.46 -7.05
N GLN A 211 7.78 9.87 -8.21
CA GLN A 211 8.63 10.48 -9.25
C GLN A 211 7.87 11.66 -9.89
N PRO A 212 8.42 12.88 -9.86
CA PRO A 212 7.82 14.02 -10.54
C PRO A 212 7.71 13.77 -12.06
N GLY A 213 6.64 14.29 -12.67
CA GLY A 213 6.46 14.24 -14.14
C GLY A 213 6.09 12.89 -14.74
N SER A 214 5.93 11.82 -13.94
CA SER A 214 5.68 10.46 -14.44
C SER A 214 4.19 10.10 -14.60
N GLY A 215 3.29 11.07 -14.72
CA GLY A 215 1.84 10.81 -14.84
C GLY A 215 1.19 10.18 -13.60
N GLY A 216 1.89 10.19 -12.46
CA GLY A 216 1.27 9.98 -11.15
C GLY A 216 1.57 8.69 -10.40
N GLU A 217 2.18 7.64 -10.98
CA GLU A 217 2.29 6.37 -10.25
C GLU A 217 3.68 5.71 -10.22
N LYS A 218 4.71 6.35 -10.75
CA LYS A 218 6.06 5.81 -10.62
C LYS A 218 6.67 6.28 -9.30
N MET A 219 7.20 5.32 -8.53
CA MET A 219 7.93 5.58 -7.29
C MET A 219 9.44 5.48 -7.56
N HIS A 220 10.24 6.15 -6.77
CA HIS A 220 11.70 6.04 -6.79
C HIS A 220 12.27 6.13 -5.38
N VAL A 221 13.51 5.72 -5.21
CA VAL A 221 14.26 5.93 -3.96
C VAL A 221 14.64 7.40 -3.89
N ASP A 222 14.34 8.02 -2.76
CA ASP A 222 14.66 9.42 -2.49
C ASP A 222 15.06 9.54 -1.01
N GLU A 223 16.35 9.68 -0.76
CA GLU A 223 16.92 9.70 0.58
C GLU A 223 16.59 11.00 1.34
N GLU A 224 16.31 12.09 0.62
CA GLU A 224 16.04 13.39 1.23
C GLU A 224 14.55 13.61 1.56
N LYS A 225 13.66 13.26 0.62
CA LYS A 225 12.21 13.57 0.70
C LYS A 225 11.33 12.34 0.74
N GLY A 226 11.92 11.14 0.63
CA GLY A 226 11.22 9.89 0.60
C GLY A 226 10.60 9.54 1.96
N GLN A 227 9.46 8.87 1.90
CA GLN A 227 8.86 8.32 3.11
C GLN A 227 9.56 7.02 3.50
N PRO A 228 9.85 6.79 4.80
CA PRO A 228 10.52 5.58 5.27
C PRO A 228 9.84 4.31 4.74
N ALA A 229 10.63 3.43 4.15
CA ALA A 229 10.18 2.16 3.62
C ALA A 229 11.19 1.06 3.92
N ARG A 230 10.71 -0.08 4.44
CA ARG A 230 11.52 -1.23 4.85
C ARG A 230 10.94 -2.53 4.33
N SER A 231 11.78 -3.35 3.72
CA SER A 231 11.44 -4.69 3.23
C SER A 231 12.53 -5.67 3.59
N ARG A 232 12.18 -6.74 4.31
CA ARG A 232 13.06 -7.90 4.43
C ARG A 232 12.87 -8.78 3.22
N TYR A 233 13.93 -9.36 2.71
CA TYR A 233 13.89 -10.41 1.71
C TYR A 233 14.76 -11.60 2.12
N ARG A 234 14.37 -12.77 1.65
CA ARG A 234 15.13 -14.02 1.83
C ARG A 234 15.11 -14.80 0.51
N VAL A 235 16.27 -15.21 0.05
CA VAL A 235 16.40 -16.12 -1.09
C VAL A 235 15.97 -17.52 -0.62
N ILE A 236 14.95 -18.07 -1.27
CA ILE A 236 14.47 -19.43 -1.03
C ILE A 236 15.30 -20.41 -1.87
N GLU A 237 15.35 -20.14 -3.17
CA GLU A 237 16.06 -20.99 -4.14
C GLU A 237 16.63 -20.14 -5.29
N ARG A 238 17.60 -20.70 -6.01
CA ARG A 238 18.25 -20.01 -7.14
C ARG A 238 18.39 -20.93 -8.35
N ALA A 239 18.16 -20.41 -9.54
CA ALA A 239 18.42 -21.08 -10.82
C ALA A 239 19.71 -20.54 -11.43
N GLY A 240 20.84 -21.14 -11.03
CA GLY A 240 22.17 -20.63 -11.36
C GLY A 240 22.37 -19.21 -10.88
N ASN A 241 22.89 -18.33 -11.76
CA ASN A 241 23.00 -16.88 -11.53
C ASN A 241 21.90 -16.08 -12.26
N ARG A 242 20.94 -16.75 -12.85
CA ARG A 242 19.96 -16.16 -13.77
C ARG A 242 18.74 -15.61 -13.06
N ALA A 243 18.25 -16.33 -12.08
CA ALA A 243 17.07 -15.97 -11.31
C ALA A 243 17.11 -16.54 -9.89
N ALA A 244 16.38 -15.91 -9.01
CA ALA A 244 16.13 -16.41 -7.66
C ALA A 244 14.64 -16.33 -7.33
N TRP A 245 14.16 -17.32 -6.59
CA TRP A 245 12.89 -17.26 -5.89
C TRP A 245 13.12 -16.66 -4.52
N VAL A 246 12.42 -15.58 -4.21
CA VAL A 246 12.60 -14.84 -2.95
C VAL A 246 11.28 -14.72 -2.19
N GLU A 247 11.38 -14.81 -0.88
CA GLU A 247 10.35 -14.37 0.05
C GLU A 247 10.57 -12.90 0.40
N LEU A 248 9.53 -12.09 0.36
CA LEU A 248 9.55 -10.67 0.66
C LEU A 248 8.57 -10.38 1.81
N GLN A 249 9.05 -9.69 2.84
CA GLN A 249 8.26 -9.28 4.00
C GLN A 249 8.31 -7.75 4.14
N PRO A 250 7.31 -7.01 3.62
CA PRO A 250 7.27 -5.56 3.77
C PRO A 250 6.89 -5.18 5.22
N GLN A 251 7.78 -4.46 5.90
CA GLN A 251 7.54 -3.90 7.23
C GLN A 251 6.77 -2.57 7.18
N THR A 252 6.72 -1.94 6.02
CA THR A 252 5.93 -0.76 5.68
C THR A 252 5.05 -1.07 4.48
N GLY A 253 4.17 -0.17 4.06
CA GLY A 253 3.24 -0.41 2.94
C GLY A 253 3.19 0.76 1.96
N ARG A 254 4.33 1.15 1.36
CA ARG A 254 4.37 2.21 0.35
C ARG A 254 3.97 1.66 -1.01
N THR A 255 3.43 2.52 -1.87
CA THR A 255 3.08 2.16 -3.25
C THR A 255 4.29 1.55 -3.96
N HIS A 256 4.11 0.43 -4.64
CA HIS A 256 5.13 -0.31 -5.38
C HIS A 256 6.41 -0.66 -4.57
N GLN A 257 6.34 -0.65 -3.24
CA GLN A 257 7.52 -0.75 -2.38
C GLN A 257 8.43 -1.93 -2.72
N LEU A 258 7.90 -3.15 -2.77
CA LEU A 258 8.69 -4.36 -3.05
C LEU A 258 9.34 -4.30 -4.43
N ARG A 259 8.63 -3.78 -5.42
CA ARG A 259 9.10 -3.64 -6.80
C ARG A 259 10.28 -2.68 -6.90
N VAL A 260 10.16 -1.50 -6.29
CA VAL A 260 11.23 -0.49 -6.26
C VAL A 260 12.42 -0.99 -5.46
N HIS A 261 12.20 -1.60 -4.29
CA HIS A 261 13.25 -2.10 -3.45
C HIS A 261 14.09 -3.19 -4.13
N MET A 262 13.44 -4.17 -4.77
CA MET A 262 14.16 -5.22 -5.49
C MET A 262 14.92 -4.68 -6.70
N ALA A 263 14.34 -3.75 -7.45
CA ALA A 263 15.04 -3.07 -8.55
C ALA A 263 16.23 -2.22 -8.04
N ALA A 264 16.09 -1.53 -6.91
CA ALA A 264 17.14 -0.69 -6.33
C ALA A 264 18.38 -1.48 -5.90
N ILE A 265 18.21 -2.73 -5.47
CA ILE A 265 19.35 -3.63 -5.14
C ILE A 265 19.88 -4.39 -6.36
N GLY A 266 19.38 -4.10 -7.58
CA GLY A 266 19.86 -4.71 -8.83
C GLY A 266 19.18 -6.02 -9.22
N HIS A 267 18.11 -6.42 -8.53
CA HIS A 267 17.38 -7.65 -8.75
C HIS A 267 15.88 -7.38 -9.00
N PRO A 268 15.51 -6.78 -10.14
CA PRO A 268 14.12 -6.45 -10.42
C PRO A 268 13.25 -7.72 -10.45
N ILE A 269 11.98 -7.57 -10.10
CA ILE A 269 11.00 -8.66 -10.16
C ILE A 269 10.79 -9.05 -11.61
N VAL A 270 10.79 -10.36 -11.90
CA VAL A 270 10.55 -10.90 -13.25
C VAL A 270 9.19 -10.43 -13.76
N GLY A 271 9.18 -9.90 -14.99
CA GLY A 271 7.99 -9.32 -15.63
C GLY A 271 7.65 -7.89 -15.22
N ASP A 272 8.44 -7.25 -14.33
CA ASP A 272 8.24 -5.87 -13.96
C ASP A 272 8.93 -4.88 -14.91
N GLY A 273 8.38 -4.69 -16.10
CA GLY A 273 8.92 -3.73 -17.07
C GLY A 273 8.95 -2.28 -16.60
N LYS A 274 8.16 -1.92 -15.57
CA LYS A 274 8.11 -0.54 -15.03
C LYS A 274 9.38 -0.16 -14.29
N TYR A 275 9.96 -1.09 -13.53
CA TYR A 275 11.14 -0.84 -12.69
C TYR A 275 12.40 -1.57 -13.14
N GLY A 276 12.27 -2.70 -13.83
CA GLY A 276 13.41 -3.45 -14.36
C GLY A 276 13.63 -3.29 -15.85
N GLY A 277 12.76 -2.55 -16.58
CA GLY A 277 12.90 -2.36 -18.01
C GLY A 277 12.90 -3.68 -18.79
N GLN A 278 13.69 -3.75 -19.85
CA GLN A 278 13.85 -4.96 -20.67
C GLN A 278 14.55 -6.09 -19.91
N GLU A 279 15.41 -5.77 -18.96
CA GLU A 279 16.16 -6.74 -18.16
C GLU A 279 15.27 -7.53 -17.19
N ALA A 280 14.04 -7.07 -16.93
CA ALA A 280 13.08 -7.80 -16.10
C ALA A 280 12.49 -9.04 -16.78
N PHE A 281 12.76 -9.26 -18.07
CA PHE A 281 12.15 -10.36 -18.82
C PHE A 281 13.16 -11.49 -19.04
N LEU A 282 12.88 -12.63 -18.42
CA LEU A 282 13.68 -13.84 -18.62
C LEU A 282 13.29 -14.53 -19.93
N THR A 283 14.26 -15.18 -20.56
CA THR A 283 14.07 -16.05 -21.74
C THR A 283 13.75 -17.49 -21.32
N GLY A 284 13.43 -18.37 -22.27
CA GLY A 284 13.25 -19.81 -22.02
C GLY A 284 11.87 -20.17 -21.50
N GLY A 285 10.81 -19.55 -22.03
CA GLY A 285 9.43 -19.91 -21.72
C GLY A 285 8.85 -19.26 -20.47
N ILE A 286 9.66 -18.54 -19.70
CA ILE A 286 9.19 -17.84 -18.51
C ILE A 286 8.18 -16.75 -18.89
N SER A 287 7.04 -16.71 -18.21
CA SER A 287 5.98 -15.76 -18.49
C SER A 287 6.45 -14.31 -18.38
N ARG A 288 5.93 -13.45 -19.26
CA ARG A 288 6.20 -11.99 -19.23
C ARG A 288 5.34 -11.23 -18.21
N LYS A 289 4.36 -11.90 -17.57
CA LYS A 289 3.56 -11.30 -16.48
C LYS A 289 4.44 -11.10 -15.25
N MET A 290 4.06 -10.14 -14.39
CA MET A 290 4.81 -9.84 -13.16
C MET A 290 4.75 -11.01 -12.16
N HIS A 291 5.90 -11.46 -11.69
CA HIS A 291 6.03 -12.56 -10.73
C HIS A 291 6.11 -12.03 -9.29
N LEU A 292 5.04 -11.40 -8.83
CA LEU A 292 4.87 -10.94 -7.44
C LEU A 292 3.51 -11.38 -6.91
N HIS A 293 3.51 -12.18 -5.86
CA HIS A 293 2.33 -12.79 -5.27
C HIS A 293 2.28 -12.60 -3.77
N ALA A 294 1.18 -12.04 -3.25
CA ALA A 294 0.89 -11.95 -1.82
C ALA A 294 0.51 -13.33 -1.29
N ARG A 295 1.53 -14.14 -0.93
CA ARG A 295 1.37 -15.56 -0.58
C ARG A 295 0.58 -15.78 0.70
N ARG A 296 0.85 -14.99 1.78
CA ARG A 296 0.23 -15.22 3.08
C ARG A 296 0.02 -13.91 3.83
N ILE A 297 -1.12 -13.83 4.50
CA ILE A 297 -1.44 -12.75 5.43
C ILE A 297 -1.75 -13.34 6.80
N ARG A 298 -1.11 -12.78 7.85
CA ARG A 298 -1.41 -13.10 9.24
C ARG A 298 -1.64 -11.81 10.02
N ILE A 299 -2.79 -11.68 10.65
CA ILE A 299 -3.24 -10.47 11.35
C ILE A 299 -4.11 -10.84 12.54
N ASP A 300 -4.13 -10.02 13.59
CA ASP A 300 -5.03 -10.23 14.71
C ASP A 300 -6.49 -10.13 14.26
N HIS A 301 -7.36 -10.96 14.85
CA HIS A 301 -8.77 -11.03 14.49
C HIS A 301 -9.63 -10.25 15.50
N PRO A 302 -10.69 -9.53 15.05
CA PRO A 302 -11.57 -8.77 15.96
C PRO A 302 -12.25 -9.60 17.06
N ASP A 303 -12.54 -10.85 16.78
CA ASP A 303 -13.18 -11.78 17.72
C ASP A 303 -12.15 -12.60 18.54
N GLY A 304 -10.87 -12.19 18.49
CA GLY A 304 -9.77 -12.86 19.17
C GLY A 304 -8.99 -13.84 18.28
N GLY A 305 -7.77 -14.16 18.71
CA GLY A 305 -6.88 -15.02 17.92
C GLY A 305 -6.27 -14.32 16.70
N LYS A 306 -5.90 -15.10 15.69
CA LYS A 306 -5.26 -14.61 14.46
C LYS A 306 -5.96 -15.17 13.23
N LEU A 307 -6.21 -14.30 12.26
CA LEU A 307 -6.50 -14.69 10.90
C LEU A 307 -5.15 -15.00 10.20
N ASP A 308 -5.01 -16.21 9.68
CA ASP A 308 -3.79 -16.68 9.00
C ASP A 308 -4.20 -17.42 7.72
N VAL A 309 -4.04 -16.79 6.58
CA VAL A 309 -4.54 -17.28 5.29
C VAL A 309 -3.43 -17.26 4.25
N THR A 310 -3.29 -18.38 3.55
CA THR A 310 -2.36 -18.56 2.43
C THR A 310 -3.14 -18.59 1.12
N ALA A 311 -2.66 -17.86 0.11
CA ALA A 311 -3.23 -17.83 -1.23
C ALA A 311 -2.42 -18.73 -2.17
N GLU A 312 -3.12 -19.46 -3.04
CA GLU A 312 -2.48 -20.28 -4.08
C GLU A 312 -1.87 -19.42 -5.17
N LEU A 313 -0.78 -19.93 -5.75
CA LEU A 313 -0.08 -19.24 -6.84
C LEU A 313 -0.95 -19.19 -8.10
N PRO A 314 -0.92 -18.08 -8.86
CA PRO A 314 -1.50 -18.06 -10.19
C PRO A 314 -0.65 -18.92 -11.14
N ALA A 315 -1.29 -19.52 -12.14
CA ALA A 315 -0.69 -20.48 -13.05
C ALA A 315 0.67 -20.02 -13.60
N HIS A 316 0.78 -18.79 -14.08
CA HIS A 316 2.03 -18.28 -14.68
C HIS A 316 3.22 -18.24 -13.71
N ILE A 317 2.99 -18.08 -12.39
CA ILE A 317 4.07 -18.13 -11.38
C ILE A 317 4.38 -19.58 -11.05
N ALA A 318 3.38 -20.44 -10.87
CA ALA A 318 3.56 -21.86 -10.60
C ALA A 318 4.35 -22.56 -11.74
N GLU A 319 3.95 -22.34 -12.98
CA GLU A 319 4.65 -22.83 -14.18
C GLU A 319 6.11 -22.34 -14.25
N SER A 320 6.34 -21.07 -13.94
CA SER A 320 7.70 -20.52 -13.96
C SER A 320 8.58 -21.08 -12.84
N ILE A 321 8.02 -21.36 -11.66
CA ILE A 321 8.70 -22.04 -10.54
C ILE A 321 9.10 -23.45 -10.96
N GLU A 322 8.19 -24.19 -11.58
CA GLU A 322 8.44 -25.54 -12.10
C GLU A 322 9.50 -25.53 -13.20
N MET A 323 9.40 -24.66 -14.21
CA MET A 323 10.37 -24.52 -15.30
C MET A 323 11.79 -24.19 -14.81
N LEU A 324 11.91 -23.46 -13.70
CA LEU A 324 13.20 -23.14 -13.08
C LEU A 324 13.71 -24.26 -12.17
N GLY A 325 12.93 -25.34 -11.99
CA GLY A 325 13.28 -26.51 -11.18
C GLY A 325 13.24 -26.21 -9.67
N PHE A 326 12.45 -25.24 -9.23
CA PHE A 326 12.32 -24.91 -7.83
C PHE A 326 11.34 -25.84 -7.10
N ASP A 327 11.69 -26.21 -5.88
CA ASP A 327 10.85 -27.00 -4.99
C ASP A 327 9.92 -26.09 -4.16
N ILE A 328 8.63 -26.05 -4.50
CA ILE A 328 7.63 -25.20 -3.86
C ILE A 328 7.52 -25.43 -2.35
N ALA A 329 7.82 -26.66 -1.87
CA ALA A 329 7.75 -26.98 -0.44
C ALA A 329 8.77 -26.19 0.40
N LYS A 330 9.83 -25.71 -0.21
CA LYS A 330 10.86 -24.87 0.48
C LYS A 330 10.37 -23.45 0.81
N GLY A 331 9.28 -23.01 0.23
CA GLY A 331 8.74 -21.66 0.42
C GLY A 331 7.91 -21.47 1.69
N ASP A 332 7.24 -22.53 2.17
CA ASP A 332 6.31 -22.44 3.29
C ASP A 332 7.04 -22.56 4.65
N MET A 333 7.86 -21.59 4.97
CA MET A 333 8.57 -21.51 6.25
C MET A 333 7.69 -20.91 7.36
N PRO A 334 7.91 -21.28 8.63
CA PRO A 334 7.21 -20.66 9.75
C PRO A 334 7.45 -19.14 9.80
N PHE A 335 6.44 -18.36 10.08
CA PHE A 335 6.52 -16.89 10.21
C PHE A 335 7.59 -16.39 11.20
N ASP A 336 7.82 -17.17 12.23
CA ASP A 336 8.69 -16.82 13.36
C ASP A 336 10.11 -17.42 13.22
N ALA A 337 10.40 -18.10 12.12
CA ALA A 337 11.76 -18.48 11.81
C ALA A 337 12.58 -17.22 11.62
N GLY A 338 13.36 -16.87 12.63
CA GLY A 338 14.39 -15.84 12.51
C GLY A 338 15.36 -16.20 11.37
N PRO A 339 16.10 -15.25 10.83
CA PRO A 339 17.12 -15.58 9.85
C PRO A 339 18.02 -16.65 10.45
N PRO A 340 18.35 -17.70 9.70
CA PRO A 340 19.36 -18.64 10.16
C PRO A 340 20.64 -17.86 10.49
N PRO A 341 21.39 -18.26 11.51
CA PRO A 341 22.61 -17.55 11.88
C PRO A 341 23.51 -17.44 10.64
N ALA A 342 23.89 -16.20 10.31
CA ALA A 342 24.68 -15.94 9.11
C ALA A 342 25.94 -16.81 9.10
N THR A 343 26.09 -17.61 8.04
CA THR A 343 27.28 -18.45 7.85
C THR A 343 28.55 -17.57 7.71
N ARG A 344 29.69 -18.15 7.94
CA ARG A 344 30.99 -17.44 7.77
C ARG A 344 31.15 -16.86 6.36
N GLU A 345 30.60 -17.54 5.34
CA GLU A 345 30.60 -17.07 3.94
C GLU A 345 29.68 -15.90 3.74
N GLN A 346 28.45 -15.92 4.30
CA GLN A 346 27.50 -14.83 4.25
C GLN A 346 28.05 -13.56 4.94
N LYS A 347 28.73 -13.72 6.09
CA LYS A 347 29.42 -12.61 6.77
C LYS A 347 30.54 -12.02 5.90
N LYS A 348 31.30 -12.87 5.19
CA LYS A 348 32.34 -12.45 4.23
C LYS A 348 31.73 -11.76 3.00
N ALA A 349 30.63 -12.28 2.45
CA ALA A 349 29.91 -11.68 1.32
C ALA A 349 29.36 -10.29 1.69
N LYS A 350 28.74 -10.16 2.86
CA LYS A 350 28.24 -8.88 3.39
C LYS A 350 29.37 -7.86 3.55
N ALA A 351 30.51 -8.28 4.11
CA ALA A 351 31.68 -7.43 4.24
C ALA A 351 32.26 -7.00 2.88
N ARG A 352 32.29 -7.91 1.88
CA ARG A 352 32.72 -7.59 0.52
C ARG A 352 31.74 -6.63 -0.20
N ALA A 353 30.44 -6.85 -0.07
CA ALA A 353 29.42 -5.96 -0.63
C ALA A 353 29.53 -4.55 -0.04
N HIS A 354 29.64 -4.44 1.28
CA HIS A 354 29.87 -3.16 1.98
C HIS A 354 31.16 -2.47 1.53
N ALA A 355 32.26 -3.22 1.40
CA ALA A 355 33.54 -2.67 0.91
C ALA A 355 33.46 -2.21 -0.56
N LYS A 356 32.68 -2.91 -1.40
CA LYS A 356 32.44 -2.53 -2.82
C LYS A 356 31.60 -1.26 -2.91
N GLN A 357 30.57 -1.13 -2.09
CA GLN A 357 29.74 0.06 -1.99
C GLN A 357 30.57 1.27 -1.54
N PHE A 358 31.36 1.12 -0.49
CA PHE A 358 32.26 2.16 0.03
C PHE A 358 33.31 2.63 -1.01
N ARG A 359 33.82 1.68 -1.82
CA ARG A 359 34.75 2.02 -2.93
C ARG A 359 34.03 2.76 -4.05
N LYS A 360 32.76 2.44 -4.34
CA LYS A 360 31.95 3.12 -5.37
C LYS A 360 31.64 4.54 -4.94
N GLU A 361 31.26 4.76 -3.69
CA GLU A 361 31.00 6.08 -3.09
C GLU A 361 32.28 6.96 -3.12
N ARG A 362 33.42 6.45 -2.69
CA ARG A 362 34.72 7.18 -2.75
C ARG A 362 35.18 7.47 -4.18
N ARG A 363 34.83 6.65 -5.17
CA ARG A 363 35.10 6.95 -6.60
C ARG A 363 34.17 8.05 -7.12
N GLY A 364 32.90 8.08 -6.70
CA GLY A 364 31.94 9.16 -7.00
C GLY A 364 32.42 10.50 -6.46
N GLU A 365 32.85 10.55 -5.19
CA GLU A 365 33.38 11.75 -4.55
C GLU A 365 34.67 12.28 -5.21
N ARG A 366 35.56 11.39 -5.69
CA ARG A 366 36.79 11.82 -6.41
C ARG A 366 36.50 12.40 -7.79
N ARG A 367 35.47 11.91 -8.51
CA ARG A 367 35.06 12.49 -9.80
C ARG A 367 34.40 13.87 -9.62
N GLY A 368 33.61 14.07 -8.57
CA GLY A 368 33.00 15.38 -8.27
C GLY A 368 33.98 16.45 -7.76
N ARG A 369 35.20 16.08 -7.33
CA ARG A 369 36.24 17.04 -6.93
C ARG A 369 37.23 17.42 -8.05
N GLY A 370 37.17 16.77 -9.22
CA GLY A 370 38.02 17.06 -10.38
C GLY A 370 37.40 17.98 -11.40
N GLU A 371 36.19 18.47 -11.19
CA GLU A 371 35.46 19.40 -12.06
C GLU A 371 35.23 20.77 -11.39
N LYS A 372 36.15 21.21 -10.55
CA LYS A 372 36.19 22.61 -10.03
C LYS A 372 37.49 23.28 -10.41
#